data_20bc2345dd478ff9537947efbb592ac5
#
_entry.id   20bc2345dd478ff9537947efbb592ac5
#
_cell.length_a   1.000
_cell.length_b   1.000
_cell.length_c   1.000
_cell.angle_alpha   90.00
_cell.angle_beta   90.00
_cell.angle_gamma   90.00
#
_symmetry.space_group_name_H-M   'P 1'
#
loop_
_entity.id
_entity.type
_entity.pdbx_description
1 polymer ?
#
loop_
_entity_poly.entity_id
_entity_poly.type
_entity_poly.pdbx_seq_one_letter_code
_entity_poly.pdbx_strand_id
1 'polypeptide(L)'
;MRRFFIQNEIGERRSLQVRGELFFNSPTGLGFADTNTYAHVDGFFVRTHSEPMQGSIAGEFVFGGYAAYKNFVDWVFSGYDLTLGYMPGEDEYLCDIDITSLSKGELYRGVLVCPVIMTVKTPWYRAHGISISLSPPESAVVWSRLPFALPAQFASSGVSSAATLIPAGHMPAAVAIEVAGKLVNPCVTLTDGAGAEIGRMDLNGVTVESGKSLVFSTRFGHVGVSVGGIDMLDKLDISNNNFFSVPQGRASTLALGADNTITTTATVTLYEYFRSV
;
A
#
# COMPACT_ATOMS: atom_id res chain seq x y z
N MET A 1 21.53 -10.43 9.68
CA MET A 1 22.11 -10.68 8.34
C MET A 1 21.07 -10.27 7.32
N ARG A 2 21.42 -9.45 6.31
CA ARG A 2 20.47 -9.01 5.28
C ARG A 2 19.90 -10.19 4.49
N ARG A 3 18.63 -10.15 4.17
CA ARG A 3 17.92 -11.18 3.40
C ARG A 3 17.16 -10.55 2.25
N PHE A 4 17.06 -11.28 1.14
CA PHE A 4 16.27 -10.91 -0.03
C PHE A 4 15.36 -12.06 -0.44
N PHE A 5 14.20 -11.71 -0.98
CA PHE A 5 13.31 -12.64 -1.67
C PHE A 5 12.57 -11.91 -2.79
N ILE A 6 12.03 -12.65 -3.74
CA ILE A 6 11.07 -12.15 -4.72
C ILE A 6 9.75 -12.85 -4.46
N GLN A 7 8.66 -12.12 -4.54
CA GLN A 7 7.29 -12.60 -4.41
C GLN A 7 6.52 -12.27 -5.69
N ASN A 8 5.70 -13.20 -6.17
CA ASN A 8 4.76 -12.96 -7.27
C ASN A 8 3.41 -12.45 -6.76
N GLU A 9 2.50 -12.09 -7.66
CA GLU A 9 1.17 -11.54 -7.35
C GLU A 9 0.28 -12.48 -6.53
N ILE A 10 0.48 -13.80 -6.61
CA ILE A 10 -0.26 -14.81 -5.83
C ILE A 10 0.35 -15.04 -4.44
N GLY A 11 1.40 -14.29 -4.07
CA GLY A 11 2.04 -14.37 -2.77
C GLY A 11 3.09 -15.49 -2.63
N GLU A 12 3.44 -16.21 -3.71
CA GLU A 12 4.49 -17.21 -3.67
C GLU A 12 5.87 -16.55 -3.58
N ARG A 13 6.69 -16.93 -2.59
CA ARG A 13 7.99 -16.33 -2.32
C ARG A 13 9.14 -17.24 -2.74
N ARG A 14 10.14 -16.66 -3.38
CA ARG A 14 11.44 -17.30 -3.69
C ARG A 14 12.55 -16.58 -2.93
N SER A 15 13.21 -17.32 -2.04
CA SER A 15 14.36 -16.79 -1.30
C SER A 15 15.56 -16.59 -2.23
N LEU A 16 16.20 -15.44 -2.12
CA LEU A 16 17.42 -15.10 -2.85
C LEU A 16 18.69 -15.32 -1.98
N GLN A 17 18.62 -16.23 -1.01
CA GLN A 17 19.69 -16.47 -0.04
C GLN A 17 20.13 -17.94 0.03
N VAL A 18 19.58 -18.80 -0.83
CA VAL A 18 19.86 -20.24 -0.78
C VAL A 18 21.08 -20.54 -1.66
N ARG A 19 22.22 -20.77 -1.02
CA ARG A 19 23.44 -21.20 -1.73
C ARG A 19 23.21 -22.57 -2.37
N GLY A 20 23.53 -22.68 -3.65
CA GLY A 20 23.31 -23.91 -4.43
C GLY A 20 21.95 -23.98 -5.12
N GLU A 21 21.01 -23.06 -4.84
CA GLU A 21 19.77 -22.88 -5.58
C GLU A 21 19.73 -21.51 -6.25
N LEU A 22 19.50 -20.44 -5.46
CA LEU A 22 19.45 -19.08 -5.92
C LEU A 22 19.99 -18.13 -4.84
N PHE A 23 21.01 -17.35 -5.20
CA PHE A 23 21.63 -16.39 -4.32
C PHE A 23 21.81 -15.04 -5.04
N PHE A 24 21.41 -13.94 -4.39
CA PHE A 24 21.59 -12.59 -4.91
C PHE A 24 22.90 -12.00 -4.38
N ASN A 25 23.87 -11.88 -5.28
CA ASN A 25 25.21 -11.41 -4.99
C ASN A 25 25.38 -9.94 -5.40
N SER A 26 26.20 -9.21 -4.62
CA SER A 26 26.62 -7.83 -4.93
C SER A 26 25.48 -6.87 -5.33
N PRO A 27 24.35 -6.79 -4.57
CA PRO A 27 23.28 -5.87 -4.91
C PRO A 27 23.72 -4.41 -4.84
N THR A 28 23.31 -3.63 -5.82
CA THR A 28 23.50 -2.18 -5.93
C THR A 28 22.16 -1.50 -6.19
N GLY A 29 22.07 -0.18 -5.98
CA GLY A 29 20.83 0.56 -6.26
C GLY A 29 19.76 0.47 -5.17
N LEU A 30 20.11 0.03 -3.95
CA LEU A 30 19.18 -0.07 -2.81
C LEU A 30 18.88 1.29 -2.14
N GLY A 31 19.66 2.32 -2.45
CA GLY A 31 19.48 3.67 -1.95
C GLY A 31 18.47 4.47 -2.78
N PHE A 32 18.54 5.79 -2.63
CA PHE A 32 17.72 6.72 -3.41
C PHE A 32 18.59 7.58 -4.34
N ALA A 33 17.98 8.08 -5.41
CA ALA A 33 18.57 9.09 -6.28
C ALA A 33 17.50 10.12 -6.66
N ASP A 34 17.92 11.39 -6.75
CA ASP A 34 17.09 12.51 -7.17
C ASP A 34 17.74 13.22 -8.35
N THR A 35 16.91 13.65 -9.28
CA THR A 35 17.28 14.63 -10.29
C THR A 35 17.01 16.02 -9.73
N ASN A 36 18.06 16.82 -9.53
CA ASN A 36 17.96 18.16 -9.00
C ASN A 36 18.35 19.20 -10.05
N THR A 37 17.55 20.25 -10.16
CA THR A 37 17.88 21.44 -10.96
C THR A 37 18.23 22.60 -10.05
N TYR A 38 19.28 23.35 -10.40
CA TYR A 38 19.77 24.49 -9.62
C TYR A 38 19.79 25.74 -10.48
N ALA A 39 19.37 26.85 -9.91
CA ALA A 39 19.59 28.19 -10.46
C ALA A 39 20.76 28.88 -9.75
N HIS A 40 21.59 29.61 -10.51
CA HIS A 40 22.63 30.46 -9.93
C HIS A 40 22.02 31.82 -9.58
N VAL A 41 22.08 32.22 -8.30
CA VAL A 41 21.59 33.49 -7.78
C VAL A 41 22.67 34.09 -6.89
N ASP A 42 23.20 35.27 -7.25
CA ASP A 42 24.14 36.06 -6.44
C ASP A 42 25.37 35.26 -5.91
N GLY A 43 25.93 34.37 -6.73
CA GLY A 43 27.08 33.56 -6.34
C GLY A 43 26.75 32.25 -5.62
N PHE A 44 25.47 31.96 -5.41
CA PHE A 44 25.00 30.70 -4.78
C PHE A 44 24.16 29.87 -5.76
N PHE A 45 24.11 28.58 -5.52
CA PHE A 45 23.20 27.67 -6.24
C PHE A 45 22.00 27.34 -5.37
N VAL A 46 20.80 27.74 -5.85
CA VAL A 46 19.52 27.46 -5.19
C VAL A 46 18.85 26.33 -5.95
N ARG A 47 18.48 25.25 -5.24
CA ARG A 47 17.72 24.16 -5.83
C ARG A 47 16.31 24.63 -6.19
N THR A 48 15.99 24.64 -7.48
CA THR A 48 14.69 25.08 -8.02
C THR A 48 13.73 23.92 -8.23
N HIS A 49 14.26 22.69 -8.43
CA HIS A 49 13.45 21.51 -8.69
C HIS A 49 14.16 20.27 -8.16
N SER A 50 13.35 19.29 -7.69
CA SER A 50 13.84 17.99 -7.23
C SER A 50 12.78 16.93 -7.52
N GLU A 51 13.14 15.93 -8.30
CA GLU A 51 12.30 14.77 -8.61
C GLU A 51 12.98 13.47 -8.21
N PRO A 52 12.25 12.50 -7.65
CA PRO A 52 12.76 11.16 -7.49
C PRO A 52 13.13 10.56 -8.87
N MET A 53 14.33 10.04 -8.99
CA MET A 53 14.72 9.29 -10.18
C MET A 53 14.17 7.87 -10.09
N GLN A 54 13.70 7.30 -11.20
CA GLN A 54 13.33 5.89 -11.25
C GLN A 54 14.52 5.02 -10.84
N GLY A 55 14.34 4.21 -9.81
CA GLY A 55 15.37 3.35 -9.28
C GLY A 55 15.62 2.13 -10.17
N SER A 56 16.86 1.64 -10.14
CA SER A 56 17.25 0.36 -10.71
C SER A 56 18.11 -0.38 -9.70
N ILE A 57 17.73 -1.62 -9.42
CA ILE A 57 18.49 -2.52 -8.54
C ILE A 57 19.21 -3.51 -9.44
N ALA A 58 20.53 -3.56 -9.33
CA ALA A 58 21.36 -4.45 -10.13
C ALA A 58 22.21 -5.35 -9.22
N GLY A 59 22.72 -6.45 -9.80
CA GLY A 59 23.60 -7.38 -9.12
C GLY A 59 23.72 -8.69 -9.92
N GLU A 60 23.96 -9.78 -9.25
CA GLU A 60 24.13 -11.09 -9.88
C GLU A 60 23.22 -12.12 -9.19
N PHE A 61 22.43 -12.82 -9.97
CA PHE A 61 21.79 -14.05 -9.51
C PHE A 61 22.73 -15.23 -9.75
N VAL A 62 23.02 -15.94 -8.69
CA VAL A 62 23.89 -17.12 -8.70
C VAL A 62 23.02 -18.35 -8.52
N PHE A 63 22.91 -19.16 -9.59
CA PHE A 63 22.10 -20.37 -9.61
C PHE A 63 22.98 -21.61 -9.43
N GLY A 64 22.44 -22.64 -8.78
CA GLY A 64 23.05 -23.96 -8.66
C GLY A 64 22.94 -24.82 -9.93
N GLY A 65 23.09 -24.20 -11.10
CA GLY A 65 23.05 -24.84 -12.40
C GLY A 65 21.87 -24.46 -13.27
N TYR A 66 21.80 -25.03 -14.47
CA TYR A 66 20.77 -24.71 -15.47
C TYR A 66 19.35 -25.06 -15.04
N ALA A 67 19.15 -26.11 -14.25
CA ALA A 67 17.83 -26.49 -13.79
C ALA A 67 17.24 -25.43 -12.83
N ALA A 68 18.06 -24.93 -11.88
CA ALA A 68 17.64 -23.85 -10.97
C ALA A 68 17.33 -22.55 -11.73
N TYR A 69 18.16 -22.20 -12.72
CA TYR A 69 17.91 -21.05 -13.60
C TYR A 69 16.59 -21.19 -14.35
N LYS A 70 16.38 -22.35 -15.02
CA LYS A 70 15.14 -22.59 -15.78
C LYS A 70 13.91 -22.50 -14.89
N ASN A 71 13.94 -23.18 -13.72
CA ASN A 71 12.83 -23.15 -12.78
C ASN A 71 12.51 -21.73 -12.28
N PHE A 72 13.52 -20.90 -12.08
CA PHE A 72 13.32 -19.50 -11.71
C PHE A 72 12.70 -18.69 -12.85
N VAL A 73 13.20 -18.84 -14.08
CA VAL A 73 12.67 -18.14 -15.25
C VAL A 73 11.22 -18.55 -15.52
N ASP A 74 10.91 -19.85 -15.50
CA ASP A 74 9.56 -20.35 -15.69
C ASP A 74 8.62 -19.79 -14.60
N TRP A 75 9.09 -19.67 -13.36
CA TRP A 75 8.32 -19.10 -12.26
C TRP A 75 8.10 -17.57 -12.42
N VAL A 76 9.11 -16.81 -12.84
CA VAL A 76 8.98 -15.37 -13.10
C VAL A 76 7.92 -15.11 -14.17
N PHE A 77 7.90 -15.91 -15.25
CA PHE A 77 6.93 -15.76 -16.33
C PHE A 77 5.57 -16.40 -16.06
N SER A 78 5.38 -17.05 -14.91
CA SER A 78 4.07 -17.58 -14.49
C SER A 78 3.17 -16.55 -13.80
N GLY A 79 3.73 -15.41 -13.38
CA GLY A 79 3.02 -14.29 -12.75
C GLY A 79 3.42 -12.96 -13.40
N TYR A 80 2.55 -11.95 -13.32
CA TYR A 80 2.77 -10.67 -14.00
C TYR A 80 3.45 -9.62 -13.12
N ASP A 81 3.12 -9.59 -11.82
CA ASP A 81 3.66 -8.61 -10.89
C ASP A 81 4.64 -9.24 -9.91
N LEU A 82 5.81 -8.64 -9.83
CA LEU A 82 6.86 -9.07 -8.93
C LEU A 82 7.13 -8.02 -7.86
N THR A 83 7.33 -8.47 -6.64
CA THR A 83 7.74 -7.64 -5.51
C THR A 83 9.06 -8.16 -4.98
N LEU A 84 10.07 -7.29 -4.88
CA LEU A 84 11.33 -7.57 -4.20
C LEU A 84 11.17 -7.27 -2.71
N GLY A 85 11.48 -8.25 -1.88
CA GLY A 85 11.58 -8.08 -0.43
C GLY A 85 13.03 -7.94 0.00
N TYR A 86 13.27 -6.98 0.89
CA TYR A 86 14.56 -6.73 1.50
C TYR A 86 14.43 -6.61 3.02
N MET A 87 15.23 -7.35 3.75
CA MET A 87 15.27 -7.35 5.20
C MET A 87 16.70 -7.04 5.65
N PRO A 88 17.04 -5.76 5.92
CA PRO A 88 18.35 -5.39 6.45
C PRO A 88 18.59 -5.90 7.88
N GLY A 89 17.53 -6.06 8.65
CA GLY A 89 17.48 -6.57 10.02
C GLY A 89 16.29 -7.46 10.25
N GLU A 90 15.38 -7.06 11.12
CA GLU A 90 14.11 -7.74 11.42
C GLU A 90 12.96 -7.22 10.56
N ASP A 91 12.99 -5.93 10.22
CA ASP A 91 11.98 -5.30 9.40
C ASP A 91 12.02 -5.79 7.94
N GLU A 92 10.85 -6.05 7.38
CA GLU A 92 10.64 -6.40 5.98
C GLU A 92 10.21 -5.17 5.19
N TYR A 93 10.96 -4.84 4.14
CA TYR A 93 10.64 -3.80 3.18
C TYR A 93 10.39 -4.43 1.82
N LEU A 94 9.41 -3.92 1.12
CA LEU A 94 8.95 -4.40 -0.18
C LEU A 94 9.07 -3.29 -1.21
N CYS A 95 9.36 -3.63 -2.46
CA CYS A 95 9.17 -2.72 -3.60
C CYS A 95 8.73 -3.51 -4.82
N ASP A 96 7.80 -2.97 -5.59
CA ASP A 96 7.34 -3.60 -6.81
C ASP A 96 8.37 -3.37 -7.90
N ILE A 97 8.70 -4.43 -8.64
CA ILE A 97 9.80 -4.45 -9.61
C ILE A 97 9.38 -5.12 -10.91
N ASP A 98 10.16 -4.82 -11.96
CA ASP A 98 10.22 -5.62 -13.17
C ASP A 98 11.66 -6.11 -13.38
N ILE A 99 11.85 -7.40 -13.65
CA ILE A 99 13.15 -7.91 -14.08
C ILE A 99 13.33 -7.55 -15.56
N THR A 100 14.06 -6.46 -15.81
CA THR A 100 14.25 -5.93 -17.16
C THR A 100 15.41 -6.59 -17.90
N SER A 101 16.34 -7.21 -17.17
CA SER A 101 17.44 -7.97 -17.76
C SER A 101 17.87 -9.09 -16.82
N LEU A 102 18.04 -10.29 -17.38
CA LEU A 102 18.66 -11.41 -16.71
C LEU A 102 19.58 -12.11 -17.74
N SER A 103 20.85 -11.72 -17.74
CA SER A 103 21.83 -12.25 -18.69
C SER A 103 22.26 -13.63 -18.26
N LYS A 104 22.08 -14.62 -19.15
CA LYS A 104 22.49 -15.99 -18.88
C LYS A 104 24.02 -16.11 -19.06
N GLY A 105 24.70 -16.45 -17.97
CA GLY A 105 26.14 -16.72 -17.99
C GLY A 105 26.48 -18.15 -18.43
N GLU A 106 27.75 -18.48 -18.35
CA GLU A 106 28.25 -19.84 -18.59
C GLU A 106 28.35 -20.62 -17.29
N LEU A 107 28.11 -21.93 -17.36
CA LEU A 107 28.22 -22.81 -16.21
C LEU A 107 29.71 -23.03 -15.85
N TYR A 108 30.10 -22.59 -14.67
CA TYR A 108 31.43 -22.78 -14.14
C TYR A 108 31.39 -23.49 -12.79
N ARG A 109 32.01 -24.65 -12.68
CA ARG A 109 32.05 -25.45 -11.44
C ARG A 109 30.68 -25.74 -10.81
N GLY A 110 29.65 -25.96 -11.66
CA GLY A 110 28.29 -26.21 -11.20
C GLY A 110 27.49 -24.98 -10.80
N VAL A 111 28.03 -23.77 -11.02
CA VAL A 111 27.40 -22.52 -10.69
C VAL A 111 27.20 -21.69 -11.96
N LEU A 112 26.03 -21.07 -12.06
CA LEU A 112 25.67 -20.15 -13.15
C LEU A 112 25.50 -18.75 -12.58
N VAL A 113 26.38 -17.84 -12.96
CA VAL A 113 26.33 -16.44 -12.54
C VAL A 113 25.64 -15.62 -13.62
N CYS A 114 24.53 -14.99 -13.28
CA CYS A 114 23.66 -14.25 -14.19
C CYS A 114 23.52 -12.78 -13.73
N PRO A 115 24.15 -11.82 -14.40
CA PRO A 115 23.85 -10.40 -14.16
C PRO A 115 22.35 -10.13 -14.30
N VAL A 116 21.80 -9.39 -13.32
CA VAL A 116 20.39 -9.04 -13.28
C VAL A 116 20.22 -7.54 -13.10
N ILE A 117 19.21 -6.97 -13.78
CA ILE A 117 18.74 -5.60 -13.60
C ILE A 117 17.24 -5.67 -13.35
N MET A 118 16.83 -5.05 -12.25
CA MET A 118 15.43 -4.90 -11.85
C MET A 118 15.08 -3.43 -11.83
N THR A 119 14.07 -3.03 -12.59
CA THR A 119 13.53 -1.68 -12.55
C THR A 119 12.54 -1.57 -11.42
N VAL A 120 12.70 -0.55 -10.58
CA VAL A 120 11.83 -0.28 -9.43
C VAL A 120 10.59 0.47 -9.91
N LYS A 121 9.39 -0.05 -9.60
CA LYS A 121 8.10 0.55 -9.94
C LYS A 121 7.52 1.41 -8.81
N THR A 122 7.81 1.05 -7.56
CA THR A 122 7.32 1.78 -6.37
C THR A 122 8.47 2.10 -5.42
N PRO A 123 8.39 3.15 -4.59
CA PRO A 123 9.30 3.29 -3.46
C PRO A 123 9.27 2.03 -2.57
N TRP A 124 10.30 1.85 -1.75
CA TRP A 124 10.26 0.83 -0.70
C TRP A 124 9.06 1.07 0.19
N TYR A 125 8.32 0.04 0.54
CA TYR A 125 7.19 0.16 1.45
C TYR A 125 7.15 -0.95 2.48
N ARG A 126 6.46 -0.64 3.57
CA ARG A 126 6.11 -1.58 4.64
C ARG A 126 4.60 -1.54 4.81
N ALA A 127 3.97 -2.71 4.89
CA ALA A 127 2.53 -2.83 5.05
C ALA A 127 2.18 -3.23 6.49
N HIS A 128 1.34 -2.44 7.15
CA HIS A 128 0.84 -2.72 8.48
C HIS A 128 -0.67 -2.88 8.47
N GLY A 129 -1.16 -4.03 8.94
CA GLY A 129 -2.58 -4.28 9.11
C GLY A 129 -3.09 -3.73 10.44
N ILE A 130 -4.18 -2.97 10.40
CA ILE A 130 -4.90 -2.45 11.55
C ILE A 130 -6.35 -2.92 11.43
N SER A 131 -6.88 -3.59 12.45
CA SER A 131 -8.29 -3.98 12.48
C SER A 131 -9.12 -2.91 13.19
N ILE A 132 -10.20 -2.46 12.55
CA ILE A 132 -11.12 -1.48 13.08
C ILE A 132 -12.50 -2.14 13.18
N SER A 133 -13.10 -2.15 14.37
CA SER A 133 -14.47 -2.60 14.54
C SER A 133 -15.44 -1.47 14.26
N LEU A 134 -16.34 -1.64 13.29
CA LEU A 134 -17.46 -0.75 13.07
C LEU A 134 -18.62 -1.21 13.96
N SER A 135 -19.12 -0.31 14.78
CA SER A 135 -20.27 -0.58 15.64
C SER A 135 -21.20 0.65 15.64
N PRO A 136 -22.48 0.45 15.91
CA PRO A 136 -23.36 1.58 16.18
C PRO A 136 -22.79 2.46 17.28
N PRO A 137 -22.93 3.79 17.20
CA PRO A 137 -22.48 4.66 18.28
C PRO A 137 -23.18 4.27 19.60
N GLU A 138 -22.40 4.13 20.68
CA GLU A 138 -22.91 3.77 22.01
C GLU A 138 -23.99 4.73 22.52
N SER A 139 -24.07 5.93 21.97
CA SER A 139 -25.05 6.98 22.30
C SER A 139 -26.36 6.89 21.49
N ALA A 140 -26.70 5.77 20.86
CA ALA A 140 -28.06 5.54 20.42
C ALA A 140 -28.98 5.42 21.65
N VAL A 141 -29.14 6.51 22.41
CA VAL A 141 -30.10 6.62 23.49
C VAL A 141 -31.46 6.42 22.86
N VAL A 142 -32.03 5.27 23.06
CA VAL A 142 -33.42 5.02 22.71
C VAL A 142 -34.28 5.90 23.64
N TRP A 143 -34.62 7.07 23.14
CA TRP A 143 -35.56 7.95 23.82
C TRP A 143 -36.95 7.32 23.78
N SER A 144 -37.25 6.50 24.75
CA SER A 144 -38.54 5.85 24.89
C SER A 144 -39.58 6.71 25.63
N ARG A 145 -39.29 7.97 25.94
CA ARG A 145 -40.19 8.86 26.68
C ARG A 145 -40.50 10.14 25.96
N LEU A 146 -41.76 10.34 25.62
CA LEU A 146 -42.37 11.61 25.26
C LEU A 146 -42.77 12.36 26.51
N PRO A 147 -42.79 13.73 26.52
CA PRO A 147 -42.71 14.66 25.39
C PRO A 147 -41.32 15.23 25.17
N PHE A 148 -40.98 15.47 23.89
CA PHE A 148 -39.75 16.18 23.50
C PHE A 148 -39.95 17.68 23.46
N ALA A 149 -38.91 18.44 23.87
CA ALA A 149 -38.79 19.83 23.48
C ALA A 149 -38.09 19.91 22.11
N LEU A 150 -38.65 20.60 21.16
CA LEU A 150 -38.02 20.90 19.88
C LEU A 150 -37.05 22.11 20.03
N PRO A 151 -35.89 22.11 19.37
CA PRO A 151 -35.44 21.19 18.34
C PRO A 151 -34.81 19.90 18.92
N ALA A 152 -35.30 18.72 18.52
CA ALA A 152 -34.71 17.47 18.86
C ALA A 152 -33.71 17.07 17.76
N GLN A 153 -32.47 16.74 18.14
CA GLN A 153 -31.54 16.08 17.24
C GLN A 153 -31.82 14.58 17.28
N PHE A 154 -32.14 14.01 16.14
CA PHE A 154 -32.25 12.57 15.99
C PHE A 154 -30.84 12.00 15.82
N ALA A 155 -30.50 10.98 16.60
CA ALA A 155 -29.24 10.28 16.44
C ALA A 155 -29.19 9.65 15.03
N SER A 156 -28.06 9.74 14.36
CA SER A 156 -27.79 8.99 13.12
C SER A 156 -27.91 7.50 13.39
N SER A 157 -28.61 6.78 12.54
CA SER A 157 -28.74 5.32 12.62
C SER A 157 -27.53 4.57 12.05
N GLY A 158 -26.51 5.30 11.60
CA GLY A 158 -25.33 4.73 10.96
C GLY A 158 -24.34 4.07 11.92
N VAL A 159 -23.40 3.35 11.37
CA VAL A 159 -22.21 2.84 12.08
C VAL A 159 -21.01 3.71 11.74
N SER A 160 -20.12 3.90 12.72
CA SER A 160 -18.85 4.59 12.47
C SER A 160 -17.78 4.05 13.42
N SER A 161 -16.54 4.08 12.98
CA SER A 161 -15.37 3.84 13.78
C SER A 161 -14.17 4.58 13.21
N ALA A 162 -13.19 4.84 14.06
CA ALA A 162 -12.01 5.59 13.66
C ALA A 162 -10.73 4.98 14.22
N ALA A 163 -9.63 5.15 13.51
CA ALA A 163 -8.28 4.82 13.96
C ALA A 163 -7.33 5.97 13.72
N THR A 164 -6.39 6.16 14.64
CA THR A 164 -5.30 7.11 14.46
C THR A 164 -4.15 6.45 13.71
N LEU A 165 -3.71 7.08 12.64
CA LEU A 165 -2.60 6.67 11.80
C LEU A 165 -1.44 7.65 11.98
N ILE A 166 -0.23 7.14 12.19
CA ILE A 166 1.00 7.94 12.29
C ILE A 166 2.07 7.22 11.45
N PRO A 167 2.15 7.49 10.13
CA PRO A 167 3.11 6.82 9.27
C PRO A 167 4.57 7.17 9.64
N ALA A 168 5.42 6.16 9.74
CA ALA A 168 6.85 6.32 10.03
C ALA A 168 7.74 6.46 8.77
N GLY A 169 7.14 6.40 7.57
CA GLY A 169 7.86 6.47 6.30
C GLY A 169 8.49 7.84 6.00
N HIS A 170 9.21 7.93 4.89
CA HIS A 170 9.83 9.17 4.39
C HIS A 170 8.94 9.93 3.40
N MET A 171 7.79 9.37 3.05
CA MET A 171 6.81 9.91 2.10
C MET A 171 5.40 9.74 2.68
N PRO A 172 4.41 10.47 2.17
CA PRO A 172 3.02 10.24 2.53
C PRO A 172 2.64 8.77 2.31
N ALA A 173 1.91 8.20 3.26
CA ALA A 173 1.49 6.82 3.21
C ALA A 173 0.18 6.64 2.44
N ALA A 174 -0.02 5.44 1.89
CA ALA A 174 -1.29 5.04 1.31
C ALA A 174 -2.04 4.08 2.23
N VAL A 175 -3.34 3.93 2.00
CA VAL A 175 -4.17 2.97 2.72
C VAL A 175 -4.92 2.05 1.76
N ALA A 176 -5.08 0.79 2.15
CA ALA A 176 -6.09 -0.08 1.59
C ALA A 176 -7.03 -0.51 2.72
N ILE A 177 -8.32 -0.39 2.49
CA ILE A 177 -9.37 -0.63 3.48
C ILE A 177 -10.29 -1.70 2.91
N GLU A 178 -10.37 -2.82 3.59
CA GLU A 178 -11.28 -3.90 3.25
C GLU A 178 -12.33 -4.06 4.35
N VAL A 179 -13.61 -3.99 3.96
CA VAL A 179 -14.73 -4.15 4.87
C VAL A 179 -15.64 -5.26 4.36
N ALA A 180 -15.82 -6.30 5.16
CA ALA A 180 -16.74 -7.38 4.85
C ALA A 180 -18.09 -7.14 5.53
N GLY A 181 -19.20 -7.45 4.85
CA GLY A 181 -20.55 -7.39 5.39
C GLY A 181 -21.48 -6.44 4.65
N LYS A 182 -22.72 -6.35 5.16
CA LYS A 182 -23.73 -5.49 4.54
C LYS A 182 -23.52 -4.03 4.93
N LEU A 183 -23.19 -3.18 3.96
CA LEU A 183 -23.01 -1.73 4.16
C LEU A 183 -23.91 -0.96 3.20
N VAL A 184 -24.48 0.14 3.66
CA VAL A 184 -25.26 1.07 2.85
C VAL A 184 -24.56 2.42 2.85
N ASN A 185 -24.31 2.99 1.68
CA ASN A 185 -23.60 4.24 1.49
C ASN A 185 -22.31 4.32 2.31
N PRO A 186 -21.36 3.38 2.11
CA PRO A 186 -20.13 3.40 2.87
C PRO A 186 -19.29 4.63 2.54
N CYS A 187 -18.67 5.20 3.56
CA CYS A 187 -17.80 6.35 3.43
C CYS A 187 -16.51 6.17 4.23
N VAL A 188 -15.44 6.79 3.74
CA VAL A 188 -14.14 6.88 4.40
C VAL A 188 -13.73 8.34 4.45
N THR A 189 -13.36 8.82 5.63
CA THR A 189 -12.89 10.19 5.82
C THR A 189 -11.53 10.18 6.51
N LEU A 190 -10.60 10.98 6.01
CA LEU A 190 -9.31 11.23 6.66
C LEU A 190 -9.29 12.67 7.16
N THR A 191 -9.01 12.86 8.45
CA THR A 191 -8.80 14.16 9.08
C THR A 191 -7.38 14.30 9.61
N ASP A 192 -6.86 15.50 9.65
CA ASP A 192 -5.58 15.80 10.30
C ASP A 192 -5.69 15.83 11.83
N GLY A 193 -4.56 16.06 12.52
CA GLY A 193 -4.53 16.17 13.97
C GLY A 193 -5.27 17.38 14.56
N ALA A 194 -5.66 18.34 13.73
CA ALA A 194 -6.48 19.49 14.10
C ALA A 194 -7.99 19.25 13.81
N GLY A 195 -8.35 18.11 13.21
CA GLY A 195 -9.70 17.77 12.83
C GLY A 195 -10.15 18.31 11.47
N ALA A 196 -9.24 18.91 10.69
CA ALA A 196 -9.55 19.34 9.33
C ALA A 196 -9.58 18.14 8.39
N GLU A 197 -10.59 18.06 7.51
CA GLU A 197 -10.70 17.00 6.51
C GLU A 197 -9.60 17.14 5.46
N ILE A 198 -8.83 16.06 5.28
CA ILE A 198 -7.76 15.96 4.27
C ILE A 198 -8.30 15.29 3.01
N GLY A 199 -9.16 14.30 3.20
CA GLY A 199 -9.72 13.53 2.09
C GLY A 199 -10.93 12.72 2.48
N ARG A 200 -11.75 12.39 1.47
CA ARG A 200 -13.01 11.70 1.65
C ARG A 200 -13.37 10.86 0.44
N MET A 201 -13.86 9.65 0.66
CA MET A 201 -14.42 8.77 -0.37
C MET A 201 -15.81 8.36 0.07
N ASP A 202 -16.84 8.80 -0.66
CA ASP A 202 -18.23 8.44 -0.44
C ASP A 202 -18.76 7.61 -1.61
N LEU A 203 -19.41 6.50 -1.31
CA LEU A 203 -20.16 5.70 -2.27
C LEU A 203 -21.66 5.93 -2.07
N ASN A 204 -22.22 6.86 -2.84
CA ASN A 204 -23.62 7.21 -2.75
C ASN A 204 -24.51 6.25 -3.57
N GLY A 205 -25.60 5.75 -2.96
CA GLY A 205 -26.54 4.83 -3.60
C GLY A 205 -25.98 3.41 -3.75
N VAL A 206 -24.90 3.06 -3.06
CA VAL A 206 -24.27 1.74 -3.11
C VAL A 206 -24.64 0.92 -1.89
N THR A 207 -25.05 -0.31 -2.12
CA THR A 207 -25.24 -1.32 -1.06
C THR A 207 -24.25 -2.46 -1.29
N VAL A 208 -23.40 -2.72 -0.30
CA VAL A 208 -22.56 -3.91 -0.24
C VAL A 208 -23.41 -5.04 0.34
N GLU A 209 -23.61 -6.10 -0.40
CA GLU A 209 -24.42 -7.23 0.08
C GLU A 209 -23.62 -8.13 1.04
N SER A 210 -24.36 -8.90 1.84
CA SER A 210 -23.75 -9.89 2.74
C SER A 210 -22.91 -10.91 1.93
N GLY A 211 -21.70 -11.18 2.41
CA GLY A 211 -20.75 -12.09 1.74
C GLY A 211 -19.90 -11.44 0.64
N LYS A 212 -20.08 -10.14 0.38
CA LYS A 212 -19.17 -9.35 -0.45
C LYS A 212 -18.32 -8.46 0.43
N SER A 213 -17.11 -8.10 -0.05
CA SER A 213 -16.25 -7.10 0.55
C SER A 213 -16.24 -5.82 -0.27
N LEU A 214 -16.16 -4.69 0.43
CA LEU A 214 -15.83 -3.39 -0.11
C LEU A 214 -14.33 -3.19 0.05
N VAL A 215 -13.65 -2.75 -1.01
CA VAL A 215 -12.24 -2.38 -0.97
C VAL A 215 -12.09 -0.95 -1.45
N PHE A 216 -11.53 -0.08 -0.60
CA PHE A 216 -10.97 1.20 -0.99
C PHE A 216 -9.45 1.10 -0.99
N SER A 217 -8.78 1.59 -2.02
CA SER A 217 -7.32 1.58 -2.07
C SER A 217 -6.78 2.88 -2.64
N THR A 218 -5.83 3.48 -1.92
CA THR A 218 -5.02 4.61 -2.40
C THR A 218 -3.57 4.19 -2.67
N ARG A 219 -3.28 2.88 -2.63
CA ARG A 219 -1.95 2.33 -2.87
C ARG A 219 -1.49 2.60 -4.31
N PHE A 220 -0.24 3.01 -4.49
CA PHE A 220 0.36 3.19 -5.82
C PHE A 220 0.22 1.93 -6.68
N GLY A 221 -0.22 2.10 -7.93
CA GLY A 221 -0.48 1.01 -8.85
C GLY A 221 -1.79 0.23 -8.61
N HIS A 222 -2.45 0.44 -7.46
CA HIS A 222 -3.69 -0.26 -7.07
C HIS A 222 -4.73 0.72 -6.52
N VAL A 223 -4.78 1.94 -7.06
CA VAL A 223 -5.77 2.94 -6.69
C VAL A 223 -7.13 2.54 -7.23
N GLY A 224 -8.15 2.52 -6.37
CA GLY A 224 -9.48 2.15 -6.82
C GLY A 224 -10.46 1.88 -5.70
N VAL A 225 -11.70 1.64 -6.09
CA VAL A 225 -12.80 1.22 -5.23
C VAL A 225 -13.53 0.06 -5.89
N SER A 226 -13.76 -1.01 -5.16
CA SER A 226 -14.50 -2.16 -5.67
C SER A 226 -15.41 -2.79 -4.63
N VAL A 227 -16.49 -3.42 -5.10
CA VAL A 227 -17.43 -4.21 -4.30
C VAL A 227 -17.52 -5.62 -4.88
N GLY A 228 -17.05 -6.61 -4.11
CA GLY A 228 -17.00 -7.99 -4.60
C GLY A 228 -16.18 -8.16 -5.88
N GLY A 229 -15.11 -7.37 -6.05
CA GLY A 229 -14.24 -7.37 -7.23
C GLY A 229 -14.77 -6.57 -8.44
N ILE A 230 -15.93 -5.94 -8.32
CA ILE A 230 -16.49 -5.07 -9.37
C ILE A 230 -16.07 -3.64 -9.09
N ASP A 231 -15.47 -2.96 -10.08
CA ASP A 231 -15.09 -1.56 -9.99
C ASP A 231 -16.31 -0.65 -9.74
N MET A 232 -16.16 0.29 -8.81
CA MET A 232 -17.18 1.25 -8.37
C MET A 232 -16.71 2.71 -8.48
N LEU A 233 -15.70 2.99 -9.30
CA LEU A 233 -15.19 4.35 -9.48
C LEU A 233 -16.25 5.34 -9.96
N ASP A 234 -17.21 4.88 -10.77
CA ASP A 234 -18.34 5.66 -11.28
C ASP A 234 -19.37 6.06 -10.19
N LYS A 235 -19.28 5.46 -9.00
CA LYS A 235 -20.16 5.73 -7.84
C LYS A 235 -19.53 6.65 -6.80
N LEU A 236 -18.24 6.97 -6.95
CA LEU A 236 -17.60 7.94 -6.07
C LEU A 236 -18.11 9.35 -6.31
N ASP A 237 -18.28 10.09 -5.22
CA ASP A 237 -18.50 11.54 -5.31
C ASP A 237 -17.20 12.24 -5.70
N ILE A 238 -17.09 12.63 -6.97
CA ILE A 238 -15.90 13.28 -7.53
C ILE A 238 -15.68 14.72 -7.02
N SER A 239 -16.65 15.31 -6.30
CA SER A 239 -16.46 16.62 -5.66
C SER A 239 -15.54 16.55 -4.44
N ASN A 240 -15.34 15.36 -3.89
CA ASN A 240 -14.48 15.13 -2.74
C ASN A 240 -13.01 14.95 -3.17
N ASN A 241 -12.09 15.18 -2.21
CA ASN A 241 -10.69 14.79 -2.38
C ASN A 241 -10.54 13.27 -2.20
N ASN A 242 -10.87 12.54 -3.27
CA ASN A 242 -10.76 11.10 -3.33
C ASN A 242 -9.28 10.68 -3.44
N PHE A 243 -8.96 9.41 -3.07
CA PHE A 243 -7.64 8.83 -3.18
C PHE A 243 -6.53 9.62 -2.47
N PHE A 244 -6.87 10.13 -1.31
CA PHE A 244 -5.98 10.87 -0.42
C PHE A 244 -4.76 10.03 0.02
N SER A 245 -3.71 10.72 0.47
CA SER A 245 -2.57 10.11 1.16
C SER A 245 -2.53 10.55 2.62
N VAL A 246 -2.03 9.67 3.50
CA VAL A 246 -1.85 9.96 4.92
C VAL A 246 -0.52 10.71 5.11
N PRO A 247 -0.53 11.94 5.66
CA PRO A 247 0.68 12.72 5.85
C PRO A 247 1.72 11.99 6.72
N GLN A 248 2.98 12.02 6.30
CA GLN A 248 4.06 11.38 7.06
C GLN A 248 4.31 12.07 8.40
N GLY A 249 4.65 11.29 9.42
CA GLY A 249 5.09 11.79 10.73
C GLY A 249 4.06 12.62 11.50
N ARG A 250 2.81 12.68 11.03
CA ARG A 250 1.73 13.41 11.68
C ARG A 250 0.57 12.47 12.00
N ALA A 251 -0.05 12.69 13.16
CA ALA A 251 -1.27 11.98 13.51
C ALA A 251 -2.40 12.40 12.57
N SER A 252 -3.07 11.42 11.98
CA SER A 252 -4.29 11.59 11.18
C SER A 252 -5.32 10.59 11.66
N THR A 253 -6.59 10.94 11.60
CA THR A 253 -7.69 10.05 11.98
C THR A 253 -8.41 9.57 10.73
N LEU A 254 -8.38 8.25 10.51
CA LEU A 254 -9.16 7.59 9.49
C LEU A 254 -10.48 7.13 10.09
N ALA A 255 -11.59 7.66 9.62
CA ALA A 255 -12.93 7.28 10.02
C ALA A 255 -13.63 6.49 8.91
N LEU A 256 -14.31 5.43 9.30
CA LEU A 256 -15.14 4.59 8.45
C LEU A 256 -16.58 4.73 8.87
N GLY A 257 -17.51 4.86 7.93
CA GLY A 257 -18.93 4.99 8.20
C GLY A 257 -19.81 4.28 7.18
N ALA A 258 -21.07 4.04 7.57
CA ALA A 258 -22.14 3.56 6.71
C ALA A 258 -23.49 3.96 7.32
N ASP A 259 -24.54 4.03 6.50
CA ASP A 259 -25.88 4.45 6.95
C ASP A 259 -26.65 3.37 7.74
N ASN A 260 -26.23 2.12 7.63
CA ASN A 260 -26.89 1.00 8.31
C ASN A 260 -26.26 0.67 9.68
N THR A 261 -27.00 0.00 10.54
CA THR A 261 -26.65 -0.29 11.95
C THR A 261 -26.14 -1.72 12.13
N ILE A 262 -25.14 -2.14 11.41
CA ILE A 262 -24.56 -3.48 11.62
C ILE A 262 -23.19 -3.36 12.31
N THR A 263 -22.81 -4.42 13.03
CA THR A 263 -21.45 -4.56 13.54
C THR A 263 -20.64 -5.38 12.53
N THR A 264 -19.51 -4.82 12.08
CA THR A 264 -18.58 -5.50 11.20
C THR A 264 -17.15 -5.07 11.50
N THR A 265 -16.18 -5.74 10.90
CA THR A 265 -14.76 -5.40 11.06
C THR A 265 -14.21 -4.95 9.73
N ALA A 266 -13.49 -3.83 9.75
CA ALA A 266 -12.68 -3.37 8.65
C ALA A 266 -11.21 -3.72 8.90
N THR A 267 -10.53 -4.17 7.88
CA THR A 267 -9.07 -4.30 7.88
C THR A 267 -8.50 -3.11 7.11
N VAL A 268 -7.70 -2.31 7.79
CA VAL A 268 -6.97 -1.19 7.19
C VAL A 268 -5.52 -1.59 7.06
N THR A 269 -5.00 -1.60 5.85
CA THR A 269 -3.57 -1.79 5.59
C THR A 269 -2.94 -0.44 5.30
N LEU A 270 -2.02 0.00 6.16
CA LEU A 270 -1.23 1.20 5.97
C LEU A 270 0.05 0.85 5.23
N TYR A 271 0.28 1.48 4.08
CA TYR A 271 1.50 1.36 3.27
C TYR A 271 2.40 2.55 3.55
N GLU A 272 3.43 2.35 4.34
CA GLU A 272 4.43 3.36 4.66
C GLU A 272 5.55 3.32 3.62
N TYR A 273 5.82 4.45 2.96
CA TYR A 273 6.80 4.54 1.88
C TYR A 273 8.13 5.13 2.36
N PHE A 274 9.21 4.48 1.91
CA PHE A 274 10.58 4.82 2.27
C PHE A 274 11.39 5.09 0.99
N ARG A 275 12.17 6.16 1.00
CA ARG A 275 13.06 6.50 -0.13
C ARG A 275 14.32 5.62 -0.14
N SER A 276 14.71 5.14 1.04
CA SER A 276 15.85 4.23 1.26
C SER A 276 15.62 3.42 2.54
N VAL A 277 16.14 2.22 2.60
CA VAL A 277 15.99 1.26 3.70
C VAL A 277 17.30 0.54 4.00
#